data_d139bf56b13c1e12df7f16d3e46a18d8
#
_entry.id   d139bf56b13c1e12df7f16d3e46a18d8
#
_cell.length_a   1.000
_cell.length_b   1.000
_cell.length_c   1.000
_cell.angle_alpha   90.00
_cell.angle_beta   90.00
_cell.angle_gamma   90.00
#
_symmetry.space_group_name_H-M   'P 1'
#
loop_
_entity.id
_entity.type
_entity.pdbx_description
1 polymer ?
#
loop_
_entity_poly.entity_id
_entity_poly.type
_entity_poly.pdbx_seq_one_letter_code
_entity_poly.pdbx_strand_id
1 'polypeptide(L)'
;GAAEILIPLPPLSQQRRIASILDKADELRQKRQQAIEKLDQLLQATFIDMFGDPVSNPNGWDLKAVGEVSESKLGKMLDKKKQSSEKDQYKYLRNANVQWFKFDLSDLFEMEFNEKDRKNCELKFGDILVCEGGEPGRAAIWKNDLENCFFQKALHRVRLNTSQILPEYFVWLFW
;
A
#
# COMPACT_ATOMS: atom_id res chain seq x y z
N GLY A 1 42.27 -6.67 -3.91
CA GLY A 1 41.53 -7.06 -2.69
C GLY A 1 41.11 -5.83 -1.89
N ALA A 2 40.33 -5.99 -0.79
CA ALA A 2 39.86 -4.85 0.02
C ALA A 2 41.03 -3.99 0.59
N ALA A 3 42.18 -4.58 0.80
CA ALA A 3 43.39 -3.90 1.30
C ALA A 3 44.01 -2.92 0.31
N GLU A 4 43.63 -2.95 -0.96
CA GLU A 4 44.19 -2.11 -2.02
C GLU A 4 43.30 -0.90 -2.35
N ILE A 5 42.13 -0.78 -1.67
CA ILE A 5 41.20 0.32 -1.88
C ILE A 5 41.81 1.58 -1.27
N LEU A 6 42.03 2.61 -2.10
CA LEU A 6 42.44 3.93 -1.65
C LEU A 6 41.24 4.69 -1.06
N ILE A 7 41.43 5.19 0.15
CA ILE A 7 40.42 5.99 0.85
C ILE A 7 40.97 7.37 1.17
N PRO A 8 40.20 8.47 1.06
CA PRO A 8 40.56 9.77 1.59
C PRO A 8 40.64 9.70 3.12
N LEU A 9 41.74 10.16 3.69
CA LEU A 9 42.01 10.10 5.14
C LEU A 9 42.17 11.49 5.74
N PRO A 10 41.08 12.15 6.15
CA PRO A 10 41.17 13.45 6.83
C PRO A 10 41.80 13.30 8.22
N PRO A 11 42.26 14.43 8.83
CA PRO A 11 42.80 14.41 10.18
C PRO A 11 41.82 13.78 11.20
N LEU A 12 42.32 13.09 12.23
CA LEU A 12 41.50 12.39 13.26
C LEU A 12 40.45 13.29 13.92
N SER A 13 40.77 14.60 14.12
CA SER A 13 39.79 15.54 14.68
C SER A 13 38.58 15.72 13.76
N GLN A 14 38.78 15.76 12.45
CA GLN A 14 37.69 15.82 11.48
C GLN A 14 36.94 14.52 11.39
N GLN A 15 37.63 13.37 11.42
CA GLN A 15 36.98 12.07 11.43
C GLN A 15 36.04 11.93 12.64
N ARG A 16 36.50 12.30 13.84
CA ARG A 16 35.68 12.30 15.08
C ARG A 16 34.46 13.20 14.96
N ARG A 17 34.63 14.41 14.40
CA ARG A 17 33.52 15.35 14.18
C ARG A 17 32.48 14.78 13.22
N ILE A 18 32.92 14.21 12.10
CA ILE A 18 32.03 13.59 11.10
C ILE A 18 31.28 12.42 11.73
N ALA A 19 32.00 11.51 12.41
CA ALA A 19 31.39 10.36 13.09
C ALA A 19 30.31 10.81 14.10
N SER A 20 30.62 11.76 14.98
CA SER A 20 29.69 12.27 15.98
C SER A 20 28.43 12.91 15.36
N ILE A 21 28.54 13.59 14.22
CA ILE A 21 27.38 14.16 13.52
C ILE A 21 26.52 13.05 12.93
N LEU A 22 27.14 12.03 12.31
CA LEU A 22 26.45 10.91 11.72
C LEU A 22 25.77 10.03 12.78
N ASP A 23 26.45 9.75 13.90
CA ASP A 23 25.90 9.03 15.04
C ASP A 23 24.66 9.74 15.60
N LYS A 24 24.72 11.08 15.73
CA LYS A 24 23.58 11.87 16.18
C LYS A 24 22.42 11.85 15.21
N ALA A 25 22.71 11.91 13.91
CA ALA A 25 21.68 11.79 12.86
C ALA A 25 21.01 10.42 12.88
N ASP A 26 21.79 9.35 13.05
CA ASP A 26 21.25 7.99 13.15
C ASP A 26 20.42 7.79 14.43
N GLU A 27 20.86 8.29 15.57
CA GLU A 27 20.08 8.30 16.83
C GLU A 27 18.70 8.97 16.64
N LEU A 28 18.68 10.11 15.97
CA LEU A 28 17.42 10.82 15.68
C LEU A 28 16.52 10.02 14.73
N ARG A 29 17.11 9.39 13.72
CA ARG A 29 16.39 8.50 12.79
C ARG A 29 15.75 7.33 13.54
N GLN A 30 16.50 6.67 14.42
CA GLN A 30 16.00 5.55 15.23
C GLN A 30 14.87 6.00 16.17
N LYS A 31 15.01 7.15 16.84
CA LYS A 31 13.95 7.70 17.71
C LYS A 31 12.66 8.00 16.94
N ARG A 32 12.78 8.54 15.71
CA ARG A 32 11.60 8.77 14.86
C ARG A 32 10.93 7.47 14.47
N GLN A 33 11.70 6.45 14.12
CA GLN A 33 11.17 5.15 13.77
C GLN A 33 10.41 4.53 14.95
N GLN A 34 10.98 4.55 16.15
CA GLN A 34 10.32 4.08 17.37
C GLN A 34 9.04 4.86 17.69
N ALA A 35 9.01 6.17 17.41
CA ALA A 35 7.81 6.96 17.60
C ALA A 35 6.70 6.57 16.63
N ILE A 36 7.02 6.30 15.36
CA ILE A 36 6.05 5.81 14.35
C ILE A 36 5.48 4.47 14.81
N GLU A 37 6.32 3.51 15.19
CA GLU A 37 5.88 2.19 15.67
C GLU A 37 4.94 2.28 16.88
N LYS A 38 5.22 3.20 17.82
CA LYS A 38 4.34 3.43 18.97
C LYS A 38 3.00 4.06 18.56
N LEU A 39 3.00 4.95 17.57
CA LEU A 39 1.76 5.51 17.03
C LEU A 39 0.91 4.45 16.33
N ASP A 40 1.53 3.57 15.55
CA ASP A 40 0.84 2.45 14.90
C ASP A 40 0.22 1.51 15.95
N GLN A 41 0.97 1.16 16.99
CA GLN A 41 0.44 0.37 18.12
C GLN A 41 -0.73 1.05 18.83
N LEU A 42 -0.67 2.38 19.02
CA LEU A 42 -1.75 3.15 19.62
C LEU A 42 -3.01 3.12 18.73
N LEU A 43 -2.84 3.27 17.42
CA LEU A 43 -3.96 3.20 16.48
C LEU A 43 -4.64 1.83 16.52
N GLN A 44 -3.87 0.74 16.49
CA GLN A 44 -4.41 -0.63 16.62
C GLN A 44 -5.13 -0.83 17.95
N ALA A 45 -4.50 -0.44 19.06
CA ALA A 45 -5.11 -0.55 20.37
C ALA A 45 -6.41 0.25 20.47
N THR A 46 -6.45 1.45 19.89
CA THR A 46 -7.65 2.29 19.85
C THR A 46 -8.76 1.62 19.02
N PHE A 47 -8.41 1.04 17.87
CA PHE A 47 -9.40 0.31 17.06
C PHE A 47 -10.00 -0.88 17.85
N ILE A 48 -9.16 -1.70 18.46
CA ILE A 48 -9.59 -2.85 19.26
C ILE A 48 -10.43 -2.41 20.48
N ASP A 49 -10.06 -1.31 21.16
CA ASP A 49 -10.82 -0.78 22.30
C ASP A 49 -12.22 -0.30 21.89
N MET A 50 -12.33 0.36 20.74
CA MET A 50 -13.60 0.92 20.27
C MET A 50 -14.52 -0.13 19.61
N PHE A 51 -13.98 -1.02 18.81
CA PHE A 51 -14.74 -1.94 17.94
C PHE A 51 -14.69 -3.38 18.41
N GLY A 52 -13.74 -3.75 19.23
CA GLY A 52 -13.42 -5.14 19.58
C GLY A 52 -12.50 -5.79 18.53
N ASP A 53 -11.95 -6.94 18.87
CA ASP A 53 -11.23 -7.78 17.93
C ASP A 53 -12.21 -8.34 16.87
N PRO A 54 -12.03 -8.05 15.56
CA PRO A 54 -12.96 -8.47 14.52
C PRO A 54 -13.05 -9.99 14.34
N VAL A 55 -12.04 -10.75 14.79
CA VAL A 55 -12.02 -12.21 14.68
C VAL A 55 -12.89 -12.84 15.77
N SER A 56 -12.70 -12.43 17.02
CA SER A 56 -13.44 -12.96 18.17
C SER A 56 -14.81 -12.30 18.36
N ASN A 57 -15.01 -11.10 17.77
CA ASN A 57 -16.27 -10.33 17.83
C ASN A 57 -16.86 -10.23 19.25
N PRO A 58 -16.12 -9.74 20.24
CA PRO A 58 -16.57 -9.75 21.63
C PRO A 58 -17.81 -8.87 21.87
N ASN A 59 -18.04 -7.89 21.01
CA ASN A 59 -19.20 -6.99 21.09
C ASN A 59 -20.47 -7.58 20.44
N GLY A 60 -20.36 -8.74 19.78
CA GLY A 60 -21.51 -9.44 19.17
C GLY A 60 -22.11 -8.69 17.97
N TRP A 61 -21.29 -7.96 17.18
CA TRP A 61 -21.74 -7.29 15.97
C TRP A 61 -22.29 -8.30 14.95
N ASP A 62 -23.28 -7.89 14.18
CA ASP A 62 -23.80 -8.69 13.07
C ASP A 62 -22.71 -8.99 12.04
N LEU A 63 -22.56 -10.27 11.69
CA LEU A 63 -21.61 -10.71 10.69
C LEU A 63 -22.25 -10.72 9.30
N LYS A 64 -21.55 -10.14 8.31
CA LYS A 64 -21.93 -10.17 6.90
C LYS A 64 -20.74 -10.61 6.06
N ALA A 65 -21.00 -11.37 5.01
CA ALA A 65 -19.97 -11.67 4.03
C ALA A 65 -19.56 -10.39 3.27
N VAL A 66 -18.28 -10.27 2.92
CA VAL A 66 -17.78 -9.10 2.16
C VAL A 66 -18.57 -8.91 0.86
N GLY A 67 -18.95 -10.00 0.18
CA GLY A 67 -19.75 -9.94 -1.05
C GLY A 67 -21.18 -9.42 -0.88
N GLU A 68 -21.73 -9.39 0.34
CA GLU A 68 -23.05 -8.81 0.62
C GLU A 68 -23.02 -7.28 0.76
N VAL A 69 -21.85 -6.74 1.09
CA VAL A 69 -21.64 -5.30 1.31
C VAL A 69 -20.72 -4.66 0.28
N SER A 70 -20.25 -5.42 -0.71
CA SER A 70 -19.33 -4.92 -1.74
C SER A 70 -19.43 -5.67 -3.07
N GLU A 71 -18.91 -5.03 -4.12
CA GLU A 71 -18.52 -5.65 -5.38
C GLU A 71 -17.01 -5.80 -5.43
N SER A 72 -16.51 -7.02 -5.58
CA SER A 72 -15.07 -7.29 -5.70
C SER A 72 -14.70 -7.71 -7.11
N LYS A 73 -13.59 -7.17 -7.65
CA LYS A 73 -13.04 -7.56 -8.94
C LYS A 73 -11.53 -7.70 -8.87
N LEU A 74 -11.04 -8.76 -9.49
CA LEU A 74 -9.62 -8.99 -9.70
C LEU A 74 -9.11 -8.14 -10.87
N GLY A 75 -7.90 -7.60 -10.75
CA GLY A 75 -7.28 -6.81 -11.80
C GLY A 75 -6.86 -7.63 -13.04
N LYS A 76 -6.37 -6.93 -14.05
CA LYS A 76 -5.94 -7.55 -15.33
C LYS A 76 -4.66 -8.36 -15.14
N MET A 77 -4.64 -9.59 -15.70
CA MET A 77 -3.43 -10.39 -15.80
C MET A 77 -2.48 -9.79 -16.85
N LEU A 78 -1.21 -9.63 -16.49
CA LEU A 78 -0.15 -9.25 -17.41
C LEU A 78 0.17 -10.42 -18.35
N ASP A 79 -0.16 -10.29 -19.62
CA ASP A 79 0.23 -11.24 -20.66
C ASP A 79 1.30 -10.60 -21.57
N LYS A 80 2.57 -10.95 -21.33
CA LYS A 80 3.71 -10.41 -22.10
C LYS A 80 3.66 -10.74 -23.57
N LYS A 81 2.93 -11.81 -23.98
CA LYS A 81 2.83 -12.24 -25.38
C LYS A 81 1.78 -11.45 -26.17
N LYS A 82 0.85 -10.81 -25.49
CA LYS A 82 -0.26 -10.04 -26.09
C LYS A 82 -0.06 -8.54 -26.06
N GLN A 83 1.07 -8.07 -25.56
CA GLN A 83 1.41 -6.64 -25.58
C GLN A 83 1.98 -6.29 -26.96
N SER A 84 1.13 -6.06 -27.94
CA SER A 84 1.54 -5.87 -29.34
C SER A 84 1.29 -4.48 -29.91
N SER A 85 0.61 -3.58 -29.18
CA SER A 85 0.29 -2.26 -29.70
C SER A 85 0.91 -1.15 -28.85
N GLU A 86 1.49 -0.15 -29.51
CA GLU A 86 1.86 1.12 -28.88
C GLU A 86 0.63 1.93 -28.43
N LYS A 87 -0.57 1.45 -28.81
CA LYS A 87 -1.85 2.06 -28.48
C LYS A 87 -2.43 1.40 -27.24
N ASP A 88 -3.23 2.15 -26.50
CA ASP A 88 -3.92 1.66 -25.29
C ASP A 88 -2.99 1.27 -24.12
N GLN A 89 -1.79 1.86 -24.03
CA GLN A 89 -0.90 1.74 -22.89
C GLN A 89 -1.36 2.66 -21.77
N TYR A 90 -1.59 2.08 -20.59
CA TYR A 90 -2.07 2.81 -19.41
C TYR A 90 -1.27 2.43 -18.18
N LYS A 91 -1.09 3.41 -17.30
CA LYS A 91 -0.48 3.19 -15.99
C LYS A 91 -1.32 2.25 -15.14
N TYR A 92 -0.66 1.38 -14.40
CA TYR A 92 -1.34 0.44 -13.53
C TYR A 92 -0.65 0.23 -12.19
N LEU A 93 -1.47 -0.09 -11.19
CA LEU A 93 -1.05 -0.39 -9.83
C LEU A 93 -0.72 -1.87 -9.69
N ARG A 94 0.37 -2.12 -8.96
CA ARG A 94 0.86 -3.43 -8.52
C ARG A 94 0.82 -3.50 -7.01
N ASN A 95 1.05 -4.68 -6.43
CA ASN A 95 1.19 -4.83 -4.96
C ASN A 95 2.18 -3.84 -4.35
N ALA A 96 3.32 -3.58 -5.02
CA ALA A 96 4.33 -2.63 -4.54
C ALA A 96 3.79 -1.20 -4.37
N ASN A 97 2.79 -0.83 -5.19
CA ASN A 97 2.20 0.50 -5.15
C ASN A 97 1.15 0.68 -4.04
N VAL A 98 0.56 -0.43 -3.53
CA VAL A 98 -0.39 -0.38 -2.42
C VAL A 98 0.39 -0.47 -1.11
N GLN A 99 0.34 0.57 -0.32
CA GLN A 99 0.85 0.61 1.05
C GLN A 99 -0.32 0.72 2.01
N TRP A 100 -0.13 0.45 3.30
CA TRP A 100 -1.20 0.68 4.27
C TRP A 100 -1.70 2.12 4.21
N PHE A 101 -2.99 2.30 3.94
CA PHE A 101 -3.73 3.56 3.87
C PHE A 101 -3.33 4.54 2.75
N LYS A 102 -2.37 4.21 1.89
CA LYS A 102 -1.88 5.10 0.82
C LYS A 102 -1.35 4.34 -0.39
N PHE A 103 -1.20 5.05 -1.51
CA PHE A 103 -0.53 4.54 -2.70
C PHE A 103 0.85 5.20 -2.87
N ASP A 104 1.83 4.40 -3.28
CA ASP A 104 3.09 4.89 -3.82
C ASP A 104 2.98 4.91 -5.34
N LEU A 105 2.88 6.12 -5.90
CA LEU A 105 2.75 6.36 -7.33
C LEU A 105 4.08 6.71 -8.01
N SER A 106 5.21 6.64 -7.31
CA SER A 106 6.53 7.00 -7.82
C SER A 106 7.06 6.02 -8.87
N ASP A 107 6.64 4.75 -8.83
CA ASP A 107 7.10 3.69 -9.73
C ASP A 107 5.89 2.95 -10.34
N LEU A 108 5.27 3.57 -11.34
CA LEU A 108 4.15 2.97 -12.08
C LEU A 108 4.65 2.40 -13.41
N PHE A 109 4.16 1.20 -13.72
CA PHE A 109 4.38 0.56 -15.01
C PHE A 109 3.18 0.80 -15.92
N GLU A 110 3.39 0.56 -17.21
CA GLU A 110 2.36 0.65 -18.23
C GLU A 110 2.12 -0.73 -18.86
N MET A 111 0.88 -1.01 -19.21
CA MET A 111 0.49 -2.15 -20.03
C MET A 111 -0.76 -1.82 -20.84
N GLU A 112 -1.02 -2.65 -21.86
CA GLU A 112 -2.21 -2.50 -22.68
C GLU A 112 -3.49 -2.82 -21.89
N PHE A 113 -4.49 -1.92 -21.95
CA PHE A 113 -5.85 -2.14 -21.48
C PHE A 113 -6.82 -1.87 -22.62
N ASN A 114 -7.43 -2.89 -23.18
CA ASN A 114 -8.49 -2.74 -24.17
C ASN A 114 -9.77 -2.15 -23.50
N GLU A 115 -10.78 -1.83 -24.29
CA GLU A 115 -12.01 -1.19 -23.78
C GLU A 115 -12.70 -2.01 -22.67
N LYS A 116 -12.73 -3.35 -22.83
CA LYS A 116 -13.30 -4.26 -21.81
C LYS A 116 -12.47 -4.26 -20.53
N ASP A 117 -11.14 -4.27 -20.66
CA ASP A 117 -10.23 -4.23 -19.52
C ASP A 117 -10.38 -2.91 -18.75
N ARG A 118 -10.46 -1.78 -19.48
CA ARG A 118 -10.67 -0.47 -18.86
C ARG A 118 -11.96 -0.42 -18.04
N LYS A 119 -13.08 -0.93 -18.58
CA LYS A 119 -14.35 -1.02 -17.84
C LYS A 119 -14.25 -1.91 -16.60
N ASN A 120 -13.51 -3.01 -16.69
CA ASN A 120 -13.37 -3.95 -15.57
C ASN A 120 -12.42 -3.45 -14.49
N CYS A 121 -11.34 -2.78 -14.87
CA CYS A 121 -10.30 -2.31 -13.98
C CYS A 121 -10.39 -0.81 -13.68
N GLU A 122 -11.54 -0.17 -13.99
CA GLU A 122 -11.80 1.23 -13.64
C GLU A 122 -11.77 1.43 -12.14
N LEU A 123 -11.04 2.45 -11.69
CA LEU A 123 -10.99 2.89 -10.30
C LEU A 123 -11.86 4.13 -10.11
N LYS A 124 -12.65 4.15 -9.05
CA LYS A 124 -13.49 5.29 -8.64
C LYS A 124 -13.10 5.72 -7.22
N PHE A 125 -13.35 6.97 -6.91
CA PHE A 125 -13.20 7.47 -5.56
C PHE A 125 -13.90 6.55 -4.54
N GLY A 126 -13.18 6.15 -3.49
CA GLY A 126 -13.68 5.25 -2.47
C GLY A 126 -13.48 3.75 -2.75
N ASP A 127 -13.01 3.36 -3.95
CA ASP A 127 -12.60 1.98 -4.20
C ASP A 127 -11.42 1.61 -3.31
N ILE A 128 -11.41 0.39 -2.80
CA ILE A 128 -10.31 -0.12 -1.99
C ILE A 128 -9.53 -1.14 -2.83
N LEU A 129 -8.21 -0.99 -2.90
CA LEU A 129 -7.34 -2.01 -3.46
C LEU A 129 -6.73 -2.83 -2.34
N VAL A 130 -6.92 -4.14 -2.41
CA VAL A 130 -6.41 -5.12 -1.45
C VAL A 130 -5.41 -6.04 -2.13
N CYS A 131 -4.24 -6.23 -1.52
CA CYS A 131 -3.19 -7.12 -2.01
C CYS A 131 -3.54 -8.59 -1.78
N GLU A 132 -3.38 -9.44 -2.82
CA GLU A 132 -3.44 -10.92 -2.70
C GLU A 132 -2.11 -11.53 -2.26
N GLY A 133 -0.99 -10.91 -2.60
CA GLY A 133 0.34 -11.47 -2.37
C GLY A 133 1.35 -10.42 -1.90
N GLY A 134 2.54 -10.90 -1.50
CA GLY A 134 3.56 -10.09 -0.85
C GLY A 134 3.22 -9.85 0.61
N GLU A 135 2.19 -9.10 0.89
CA GLU A 135 1.59 -8.87 2.20
C GLU A 135 0.06 -8.92 2.01
N PRO A 136 -0.53 -10.11 2.07
CA PRO A 136 -1.96 -10.28 1.85
C PRO A 136 -2.80 -9.48 2.85
N GLY A 137 -3.83 -8.82 2.35
CA GLY A 137 -4.69 -7.97 3.18
C GLY A 137 -4.26 -6.49 3.21
N ARG A 138 -3.00 -6.16 2.84
CA ARG A 138 -2.58 -4.76 2.78
C ARG A 138 -3.47 -3.99 1.80
N ALA A 139 -4.04 -2.87 2.28
CA ALA A 139 -5.09 -2.17 1.58
C ALA A 139 -4.97 -0.64 1.64
N ALA A 140 -5.49 0.02 0.61
CA ALA A 140 -5.62 1.48 0.57
C ALA A 140 -6.87 1.91 -0.19
N ILE A 141 -7.41 3.08 0.19
CA ILE A 141 -8.59 3.69 -0.43
C ILE A 141 -8.14 4.59 -1.57
N TRP A 142 -8.67 4.35 -2.77
CA TRP A 142 -8.42 5.19 -3.94
C TRP A 142 -9.14 6.54 -3.83
N LYS A 143 -8.38 7.63 -3.96
CA LYS A 143 -8.89 9.00 -3.83
C LYS A 143 -8.83 9.79 -5.14
N ASN A 144 -8.85 9.10 -6.29
CA ASN A 144 -8.62 9.67 -7.62
C ASN A 144 -7.21 10.30 -7.76
N ASP A 145 -6.23 9.65 -7.13
CA ASP A 145 -4.84 10.13 -7.07
C ASP A 145 -4.17 10.23 -8.45
N LEU A 146 -4.67 9.50 -9.44
CA LEU A 146 -4.21 9.54 -10.82
C LEU A 146 -5.34 9.20 -11.80
N GLU A 147 -5.49 10.01 -12.85
CA GLU A 147 -6.43 9.73 -13.94
C GLU A 147 -5.95 8.57 -14.83
N ASN A 148 -6.90 7.83 -15.40
CA ASN A 148 -6.62 6.71 -16.31
C ASN A 148 -5.62 5.69 -15.73
N CYS A 149 -5.70 5.44 -14.43
CA CYS A 149 -4.94 4.42 -13.74
C CYS A 149 -5.80 3.18 -13.51
N PHE A 150 -5.21 2.01 -13.75
CA PHE A 150 -5.86 0.71 -13.61
C PHE A 150 -5.09 -0.16 -12.63
N PHE A 151 -5.40 -1.44 -12.51
CA PHE A 151 -4.73 -2.34 -11.59
C PHE A 151 -4.57 -3.75 -12.14
N GLN A 152 -3.51 -4.44 -11.74
CA GLN A 152 -3.20 -5.79 -12.18
C GLN A 152 -3.77 -6.87 -11.25
N LYS A 153 -3.73 -8.12 -11.72
CA LYS A 153 -4.30 -9.32 -11.08
C LYS A 153 -3.87 -9.58 -9.63
N ALA A 154 -2.73 -9.09 -9.18
CA ALA A 154 -2.30 -9.26 -7.80
C ALA A 154 -3.05 -8.36 -6.80
N LEU A 155 -4.01 -7.57 -7.31
CA LEU A 155 -4.86 -6.68 -6.53
C LEU A 155 -6.34 -7.00 -6.75
N HIS A 156 -7.11 -7.02 -5.68
CA HIS A 156 -8.57 -6.96 -5.70
C HIS A 156 -9.04 -5.54 -5.49
N ARG A 157 -9.92 -5.06 -6.36
CA ARG A 157 -10.71 -3.87 -6.11
C ARG A 157 -11.96 -4.28 -5.35
N VAL A 158 -12.17 -3.69 -4.18
CA VAL A 158 -13.39 -3.81 -3.39
C VAL A 158 -14.12 -2.48 -3.45
N ARG A 159 -15.31 -2.47 -4.03
CA ARG A 159 -16.21 -1.31 -4.10
C ARG A 159 -17.35 -1.52 -3.12
N LEU A 160 -17.33 -0.77 -2.04
CA LEU A 160 -18.27 -0.93 -0.94
C LEU A 160 -19.63 -0.28 -1.23
N ASN A 161 -20.68 -0.89 -0.68
CA ASN A 161 -21.96 -0.21 -0.51
C ASN A 161 -21.85 0.75 0.69
N THR A 162 -21.55 2.01 0.42
CA THR A 162 -21.29 3.02 1.46
C THR A 162 -22.50 3.38 2.32
N SER A 163 -23.70 2.89 1.97
CA SER A 163 -24.87 2.98 2.88
C SER A 163 -24.84 1.97 4.01
N GLN A 164 -23.94 0.96 3.96
CA GLN A 164 -23.83 -0.11 4.95
C GLN A 164 -22.47 -0.13 5.65
N ILE A 165 -21.38 0.24 4.96
CA ILE A 165 -20.03 0.16 5.51
C ILE A 165 -19.16 1.29 4.92
N LEU A 166 -18.37 1.92 5.77
CA LEU A 166 -17.45 2.98 5.38
C LEU A 166 -16.12 2.40 4.87
N PRO A 167 -15.53 2.94 3.79
CA PRO A 167 -14.23 2.49 3.28
C PRO A 167 -13.13 2.56 4.34
N GLU A 168 -13.09 3.61 5.13
CA GLU A 168 -12.13 3.81 6.21
C GLU A 168 -12.23 2.68 7.24
N TYR A 169 -13.44 2.35 7.69
CA TYR A 169 -13.67 1.26 8.63
C TYR A 169 -13.23 -0.08 8.04
N PHE A 170 -13.58 -0.34 6.78
CA PHE A 170 -13.23 -1.59 6.10
C PHE A 170 -11.71 -1.82 6.04
N VAL A 171 -10.92 -0.78 5.74
CA VAL A 171 -9.45 -0.91 5.68
C VAL A 171 -8.86 -1.20 7.06
N TRP A 172 -9.42 -0.63 8.15
CA TRP A 172 -9.00 -0.92 9.51
C TRP A 172 -9.23 -2.37 9.94
N LEU A 173 -10.24 -3.06 9.38
CA LEU A 173 -10.49 -4.48 9.65
C LEU A 173 -9.34 -5.39 9.15
N PHE A 174 -8.55 -4.94 8.19
CA PHE A 174 -7.44 -5.72 7.60
C PHE A 174 -6.08 -5.40 8.25
N TRP A 175 -5.95 -4.28 8.89
CA TRP A 175 -4.70 -3.80 9.49
C TRP A 175 -4.50 -4.31 10.89
#